data_e0bfffd1cf5c51c8f650d301cad9b76f
#
_entry.id   e0bfffd1cf5c51c8f650d301cad9b76f
#
_cell.length_a   1.000
_cell.length_b   1.000
_cell.length_c   1.000
_cell.angle_alpha   90.00
_cell.angle_beta   90.00
_cell.angle_gamma   90.00
#
_symmetry.space_group_name_H-M   'P 1'
#
loop_
_entity.id
_entity.type
_entity.pdbx_description
1 polymer ?
#
loop_
_entity_poly.entity_id
_entity_poly.type
_entity_poly.pdbx_seq_one_letter_code
_entity_poly.pdbx_strand_id
1 'polypeptide(L)'
;MRDTRAPQEEEEMSIEQFIDNEVKSNDVVLFMKGTPQFPQCGFSGQVVQILDHIGVGYKGLNVLESAELRNGIKTYSNWPTIPQLYVKGEFVGGCDIIREMFQAGELQQLFVDKGLTVSTPA
;
A
#
# COMPACT_ATOMS: atom_id res chain seq x y z
N MET A 1 0.58 -35.76 -10.08
CA MET A 1 0.68 -35.32 -9.73
C MET A 1 0.53 -34.49 -9.26
N ARG A 2 0.59 -34.14 -8.97
CA ARG A 2 0.72 -33.47 -8.46
C ARG A 2 0.07 -32.68 -8.03
N ASP A 3 -0.50 -32.68 -8.32
CA ASP A 3 -1.40 -31.99 -8.00
C ASP A 3 -1.80 -31.67 -6.65
N THR A 4 -1.89 -32.38 -5.83
CA THR A 4 -1.91 -32.20 -4.40
C THR A 4 -0.93 -31.18 -3.93
N ARG A 5 0.13 -31.13 -4.64
CA ARG A 5 1.18 -30.21 -4.29
C ARG A 5 0.81 -28.76 -4.51
N ALA A 6 0.00 -28.49 -5.53
CA ALA A 6 -0.35 -27.11 -5.84
C ALA A 6 -1.10 -26.43 -4.70
N PRO A 7 -2.10 -27.06 -4.06
CA PRO A 7 -2.76 -26.43 -2.90
C PRO A 7 -1.80 -26.19 -1.75
N GLN A 8 -0.86 -27.11 -1.53
CA GLN A 8 0.11 -26.91 -0.46
C GLN A 8 1.02 -25.73 -0.75
N GLU A 9 1.40 -25.56 -2.00
CA GLU A 9 2.25 -24.44 -2.35
C GLU A 9 1.54 -23.13 -2.14
N GLU A 10 0.24 -23.07 -2.42
CA GLU A 10 -0.52 -21.86 -2.18
C GLU A 10 -0.63 -21.58 -0.70
N GLU A 11 -0.86 -22.61 0.10
CA GLU A 11 -0.97 -22.43 1.54
C GLU A 11 0.35 -22.01 2.15
N GLU A 12 1.44 -22.39 1.50
CA GLU A 12 2.77 -22.11 2.01
C GLU A 12 3.40 -20.91 1.35
N MET A 13 2.60 -20.14 0.60
CA MET A 13 3.13 -18.90 0.04
C MET A 13 3.67 -18.04 1.16
N SER A 14 4.91 -17.60 1.03
CA SER A 14 5.52 -16.76 2.05
C SER A 14 4.81 -15.42 2.11
N ILE A 15 4.90 -14.77 3.25
CA ILE A 15 4.33 -13.43 3.40
C ILE A 15 5.00 -12.46 2.43
N GLU A 16 6.27 -12.66 2.17
CA GLU A 16 6.99 -11.80 1.22
C GLU A 16 6.42 -11.96 -0.18
N GLN A 17 6.11 -13.19 -0.59
CA GLN A 17 5.49 -13.42 -1.90
C GLN A 17 4.10 -12.82 -1.97
N PHE A 18 3.33 -12.92 -0.89
CA PHE A 18 2.01 -12.31 -0.84
C PHE A 18 2.11 -10.80 -1.02
N ILE A 19 3.01 -10.16 -0.28
CA ILE A 19 3.19 -8.71 -0.36
C ILE A 19 3.62 -8.32 -1.77
N ASP A 20 4.60 -9.03 -2.32
CA ASP A 20 5.11 -8.73 -3.64
C ASP A 20 4.03 -8.84 -4.70
N ASN A 21 3.19 -9.89 -4.61
CA ASN A 21 2.07 -10.05 -5.53
C ASN A 21 1.08 -8.89 -5.43
N GLU A 22 0.74 -8.47 -4.21
CA GLU A 22 -0.20 -7.36 -4.03
C GLU A 22 0.37 -6.07 -4.60
N VAL A 23 1.62 -5.79 -4.32
CA VAL A 23 2.27 -4.57 -4.75
C VAL A 23 2.37 -4.52 -6.27
N LYS A 24 2.61 -5.66 -6.91
CA LYS A 24 2.81 -5.71 -8.36
C LYS A 24 1.51 -5.88 -9.14
N SER A 25 0.46 -6.40 -8.51
CA SER A 25 -0.82 -6.64 -9.18
C SER A 25 -1.75 -5.43 -9.12
N ASN A 26 -1.45 -4.45 -8.28
CA ASN A 26 -2.29 -3.27 -8.11
C ASN A 26 -1.46 -2.02 -8.35
N ASP A 27 -2.05 -1.04 -9.02
CA ASP A 27 -1.32 0.19 -9.35
C ASP A 27 -0.95 0.96 -8.10
N VAL A 28 -1.84 1.03 -7.12
CA VAL A 28 -1.59 1.78 -5.88
C VAL A 28 -2.01 0.90 -4.72
N VAL A 29 -1.11 0.68 -3.78
CA VAL A 29 -1.36 -0.14 -2.60
C VAL A 29 -0.95 0.62 -1.35
N LEU A 30 -1.84 0.65 -0.38
CA LEU A 30 -1.58 1.28 0.91
C LEU A 30 -1.62 0.22 2.00
N PHE A 31 -0.49 -0.02 2.64
CA PHE A 31 -0.45 -0.87 3.84
C PHE A 31 -0.72 0.05 5.02
N MET A 32 -1.77 -0.26 5.79
CA MET A 32 -2.27 0.66 6.80
C MET A 32 -2.78 -0.10 8.02
N LYS A 33 -3.00 0.62 9.09
CA LYS A 33 -3.66 0.08 10.29
C LYS A 33 -5.14 0.40 10.19
N GLY A 34 -5.95 -0.65 10.09
CA GLY A 34 -7.38 -0.53 9.83
C GLY A 34 -7.69 -0.60 8.35
N THR A 35 -8.86 -0.14 7.98
CA THR A 35 -9.31 -0.13 6.58
C THR A 35 -9.49 1.31 6.13
N PRO A 36 -9.58 1.54 4.80
CA PRO A 36 -9.82 2.91 4.33
C PRO A 36 -11.08 3.54 4.92
N GLN A 37 -12.12 2.74 5.17
CA GLN A 37 -13.35 3.24 5.74
C GLN A 37 -13.25 3.46 7.25
N PHE A 38 -12.40 2.69 7.92
CA PHE A 38 -12.25 2.73 9.37
C PHE A 38 -10.78 2.65 9.77
N PRO A 39 -10.00 3.72 9.52
CA PRO A 39 -8.59 3.70 9.93
C PRO A 39 -8.46 3.59 11.44
N GLN A 40 -7.50 2.81 11.90
CA GLN A 40 -7.26 2.57 13.33
C GLN A 40 -6.03 3.31 13.83
N CYS A 41 -5.49 4.22 13.05
CA CYS A 41 -4.28 4.97 13.39
C CYS A 41 -4.37 6.33 12.72
N GLY A 42 -4.03 7.37 13.46
CA GLY A 42 -4.10 8.73 12.91
C GLY A 42 -3.24 8.93 11.68
N PHE A 43 -2.07 8.31 11.65
CA PHE A 43 -1.20 8.43 10.50
C PHE A 43 -1.79 7.72 9.26
N SER A 44 -2.36 6.53 9.46
CA SER A 44 -3.06 5.84 8.37
C SER A 44 -4.24 6.67 7.89
N GLY A 45 -4.99 7.26 8.81
CA GLY A 45 -6.13 8.10 8.47
C GLY A 45 -5.74 9.31 7.64
N GLN A 46 -4.60 9.94 7.95
CA GLN A 46 -4.12 11.06 7.16
C GLN A 46 -3.83 10.67 5.72
N VAL A 47 -3.19 9.53 5.52
CA VAL A 47 -2.87 9.06 4.16
C VAL A 47 -4.15 8.75 3.40
N VAL A 48 -5.12 8.10 4.05
CA VAL A 48 -6.41 7.83 3.41
C VAL A 48 -7.07 9.14 2.96
N GLN A 49 -7.07 10.15 3.82
CA GLN A 49 -7.67 11.44 3.47
C GLN A 49 -6.96 12.09 2.28
N ILE A 50 -5.65 11.99 2.23
CA ILE A 50 -4.88 12.54 1.12
C ILE A 50 -5.24 11.82 -0.18
N LEU A 51 -5.25 10.49 -0.17
CA LEU A 51 -5.56 9.73 -1.38
C LEU A 51 -6.99 9.96 -1.83
N ASP A 52 -7.93 10.05 -0.89
CA ASP A 52 -9.33 10.34 -1.21
C ASP A 52 -9.48 11.74 -1.80
N HIS A 53 -8.76 12.71 -1.27
CA HIS A 53 -8.80 14.07 -1.79
C HIS A 53 -8.28 14.13 -3.23
N ILE A 54 -7.18 13.40 -3.51
CA ILE A 54 -6.63 13.34 -4.85
C ILE A 54 -7.59 12.59 -5.79
N GLY A 55 -8.32 11.63 -5.25
CA GLY A 55 -9.28 10.87 -6.04
C GLY A 55 -8.64 9.77 -6.86
N VAL A 56 -7.52 9.22 -6.39
CA VAL A 56 -6.87 8.09 -7.05
C VAL A 56 -7.40 6.80 -6.44
N GLY A 57 -7.63 5.79 -7.27
CA GLY A 57 -8.01 4.47 -6.78
C GLY A 57 -6.83 3.76 -6.15
N TYR A 58 -7.07 3.04 -5.07
CA TYR A 58 -6.02 2.30 -4.40
C TYR A 58 -6.60 1.12 -3.63
N LYS A 59 -5.73 0.15 -3.33
CA LYS A 59 -6.10 -0.99 -2.51
C LYS A 59 -5.49 -0.81 -1.13
N GLY A 60 -6.34 -0.83 -0.09
CA GLY A 60 -5.87 -0.77 1.29
C GLY A 60 -5.71 -2.18 1.85
N LEU A 61 -4.59 -2.43 2.50
CA LEU A 61 -4.33 -3.70 3.16
C LEU A 61 -4.12 -3.44 4.64
N ASN A 62 -4.96 -4.10 5.46
CA ASN A 62 -4.98 -3.87 6.90
C ASN A 62 -3.96 -4.79 7.58
N VAL A 63 -2.85 -4.19 8.03
CA VAL A 63 -1.78 -4.97 8.66
C VAL A 63 -2.18 -5.45 10.06
N LEU A 64 -3.27 -4.94 10.62
CA LEU A 64 -3.72 -5.41 11.94
C LEU A 64 -4.37 -6.77 11.88
N GLU A 65 -4.75 -7.25 10.68
CA GLU A 65 -5.36 -8.57 10.54
C GLU A 65 -4.37 -9.69 10.70
N SER A 66 -3.07 -9.41 10.58
CA SER A 66 -2.04 -10.44 10.61
C SER A 66 -0.73 -9.86 11.10
N ALA A 67 -0.22 -10.42 12.22
CA ALA A 67 1.10 -10.03 12.71
C ALA A 67 2.16 -10.35 11.67
N GLU A 68 1.97 -11.43 10.92
CA GLU A 68 2.90 -11.82 9.88
C GLU A 68 2.96 -10.77 8.79
N LEU A 69 1.81 -10.25 8.38
CA LEU A 69 1.77 -9.18 7.38
C LEU A 69 2.41 -7.91 7.90
N ARG A 70 2.09 -7.55 9.15
CA ARG A 70 2.65 -6.32 9.73
C ARG A 70 4.17 -6.37 9.81
N ASN A 71 4.70 -7.50 10.23
CA ASN A 71 6.15 -7.67 10.33
C ASN A 71 6.77 -7.83 8.94
N GLY A 72 6.09 -8.55 8.07
CA GLY A 72 6.59 -8.81 6.73
C GLY A 72 6.74 -7.57 5.88
N ILE A 73 5.79 -6.63 5.98
CA ILE A 73 5.89 -5.42 5.17
C ILE A 73 7.09 -4.55 5.59
N LYS A 74 7.40 -4.55 6.88
CA LYS A 74 8.56 -3.79 7.35
C LYS A 74 9.86 -4.37 6.82
N THR A 75 9.94 -5.70 6.77
CA THR A 75 11.10 -6.37 6.19
C THR A 75 11.17 -6.17 4.68
N TYR A 76 10.02 -6.30 4.01
CA TYR A 76 9.95 -6.16 2.56
C TYR A 76 10.42 -4.78 2.10
N SER A 77 9.98 -3.74 2.79
CA SER A 77 10.30 -2.37 2.44
C SER A 77 11.60 -1.87 3.06
N ASN A 78 12.11 -2.60 4.05
CA ASN A 78 13.20 -2.12 4.90
C ASN A 78 12.83 -0.76 5.52
N TRP A 79 11.57 -0.61 5.91
CA TRP A 79 11.04 0.63 6.49
C TRP A 79 10.25 0.25 7.75
N PRO A 80 10.49 0.92 8.88
CA PRO A 80 10.01 0.40 10.17
C PRO A 80 8.58 0.75 10.54
N THR A 81 7.93 1.65 9.82
CA THR A 81 6.65 2.19 10.27
C THR A 81 5.54 1.97 9.25
N ILE A 82 4.29 2.03 9.73
CA ILE A 82 3.07 1.96 8.96
C ILE A 82 2.38 3.32 9.14
N PRO A 83 1.78 3.90 8.12
CA PRO A 83 1.44 3.34 6.79
C PRO A 83 2.58 3.38 5.80
N GLN A 84 2.43 2.60 4.72
CA GLN A 84 3.38 2.58 3.61
C GLN A 84 2.62 2.58 2.29
N LEU A 85 3.03 3.44 1.37
CA LEU A 85 2.39 3.57 0.07
C LEU A 85 3.30 3.04 -1.03
N TYR A 86 2.72 2.24 -1.92
CA TYR A 86 3.38 1.74 -3.12
C TYR A 86 2.63 2.20 -4.34
N VAL A 87 3.35 2.63 -5.36
CA VAL A 87 2.77 3.05 -6.65
C VAL A 87 3.51 2.32 -7.75
N LYS A 88 2.77 1.57 -8.55
CA LYS A 88 3.33 0.80 -9.67
C LYS A 88 4.50 -0.09 -9.22
N GLY A 89 4.35 -0.71 -8.06
CA GLY A 89 5.33 -1.63 -7.52
C GLY A 89 6.49 -0.99 -6.78
N GLU A 90 6.53 0.34 -6.69
CA GLU A 90 7.63 1.05 -6.06
C GLU A 90 7.21 1.67 -4.75
N PHE A 91 8.05 1.55 -3.75
CA PHE A 91 7.80 2.15 -2.44
C PHE A 91 7.92 3.67 -2.54
N VAL A 92 6.88 4.37 -2.13
CA VAL A 92 6.88 5.83 -2.13
C VAL A 92 7.32 6.37 -0.77
N GLY A 93 6.70 5.88 0.30
CA GLY A 93 7.07 6.34 1.63
C GLY A 93 5.97 6.15 2.63
N GLY A 94 6.22 6.67 3.83
CA GLY A 94 5.26 6.67 4.92
C GLY A 94 4.50 7.98 5.00
N CYS A 95 3.83 8.18 6.14
CA CYS A 95 2.92 9.31 6.30
C CYS A 95 3.58 10.66 6.09
N ASP A 96 4.77 10.87 6.66
CA ASP A 96 5.43 12.18 6.58
C ASP A 96 5.81 12.50 5.14
N ILE A 97 6.38 11.53 4.44
CA ILE A 97 6.80 11.73 3.06
C ILE A 97 5.59 12.00 2.17
N ILE A 98 4.53 11.21 2.36
CA ILE A 98 3.31 11.36 1.56
C ILE A 98 2.70 12.75 1.79
N ARG A 99 2.65 13.20 3.04
CA ARG A 99 2.12 14.51 3.36
C ARG A 99 2.94 15.61 2.71
N GLU A 100 4.26 15.52 2.79
CA GLU A 100 5.13 16.53 2.19
C GLU A 100 4.97 16.56 0.67
N MET A 101 4.92 15.39 0.04
CA MET A 101 4.72 15.32 -1.40
C MET A 101 3.38 15.89 -1.81
N PHE A 102 2.35 15.62 -1.01
CA PHE A 102 1.02 16.14 -1.31
C PHE A 102 1.00 17.66 -1.21
N GLN A 103 1.60 18.21 -0.18
CA GLN A 103 1.63 19.65 0.01
C GLN A 103 2.40 20.37 -1.09
N ALA A 104 3.41 19.71 -1.64
CA ALA A 104 4.21 20.26 -2.73
C ALA A 104 3.64 19.98 -4.12
N GLY A 105 2.52 19.24 -4.20
CA GLY A 105 1.95 18.85 -5.49
C GLY A 105 2.68 17.69 -6.16
N GLU A 106 3.67 17.15 -5.51
CA GLU A 106 4.51 16.09 -6.10
C GLU A 106 3.80 14.74 -6.12
N LEU A 107 2.92 14.50 -5.15
CA LEU A 107 2.21 13.22 -5.11
C LEU A 107 1.22 13.13 -6.26
N GLN A 108 0.47 14.20 -6.51
CA GLN A 108 -0.45 14.27 -7.63
C GLN A 108 0.31 14.11 -8.95
N GLN A 109 1.46 14.75 -9.05
CA GLN A 109 2.27 14.66 -10.25
C GLN A 109 2.80 13.25 -10.45
N LEU A 110 3.19 12.57 -9.37
CA LEU A 110 3.64 11.19 -9.45
C LEU A 110 2.56 10.30 -10.06
N PHE A 111 1.30 10.44 -9.58
CA PHE A 111 0.21 9.62 -10.11
C PHE A 111 -0.01 9.90 -11.59
N VAL A 112 0.02 11.17 -11.99
CA VAL A 112 -0.15 11.55 -13.41
C VAL A 112 0.99 10.99 -14.24
N ASP A 113 2.21 11.11 -13.76
CA ASP A 113 3.39 10.62 -14.49
C ASP A 113 3.35 9.10 -14.67
N LYS A 114 2.73 8.39 -13.73
CA LYS A 114 2.58 6.94 -13.81
C LYS A 114 1.35 6.53 -14.61
N GLY A 115 0.64 7.48 -15.20
CA GLY A 115 -0.52 7.19 -16.04
C GLY A 115 -1.79 6.88 -15.27
N LEU A 116 -1.86 7.27 -14.01
CA LEU A 116 -3.02 6.99 -13.18
C LEU A 116 -4.00 8.14 -13.22
N THR A 117 -5.29 7.80 -13.16
CA THR A 117 -6.36 8.80 -13.19
C THR A 117 -6.55 9.39 -11.80
N VAL A 118 -6.58 10.70 -11.72
CA VAL A 118 -6.91 11.43 -10.50
C VAL A 118 -8.11 12.30 -10.77
N SER A 119 -9.00 12.45 -9.80
CA SER A 119 -10.19 13.27 -10.00
C SER A 119 -9.97 14.70 -9.58
N THR A 120 -8.96 14.99 -8.79
CA THR A 120 -8.67 16.37 -8.36
C THR A 120 -7.40 16.83 -9.03
N PRO A 121 -7.45 17.93 -9.81
CA PRO A 121 -6.24 18.44 -10.42
C PRO A 121 -5.21 18.84 -9.37
N ALA A 122 -3.97 18.74 -9.74
CA ALA A 122 -2.87 19.09 -8.86
C ALA A 122 -2.89 20.56 -8.48
#